data_24af59dfbebecf51851d8911c224d67f
#
_entry.id   24af59dfbebecf51851d8911c224d67f
#
_cell.length_a   1.000
_cell.length_b   1.000
_cell.length_c   1.000
_cell.angle_alpha   90.00
_cell.angle_beta   90.00
_cell.angle_gamma   90.00
#
_symmetry.space_group_name_H-M   'P 1'
#
loop_
_entity.id
_entity.type
_entity.pdbx_description
1 polymer ?
#
loop_
_entity_poly.entity_id
_entity_poly.type
_entity_poly.pdbx_seq_one_letter_code
_entity_poly.pdbx_strand_id
1 'polypeptide(L)'
;MAPTDAEIKATIKAVVDDFRGWDLAPIMHYPNEEGLEFQDIYFPSDDGVPLEGWFIPCKSSNKIIIANHPHWFNRAGIPSHLEPWNQLMPGNDFEVNFIPDYKILHDAGYNVLAYDLRNHGLSGSGNQGLFGFFEWRDVLGSLKYIRGREDTKDMMIGLFSRCAGANATLSAMRHRPEAFKGVRCMIAPQPISAGSSIAVMLDKMGAPASYMEEADRQLFMKTSFHISQLSPPTDAKHANVPTFLYQVRDDPCTTPKDVQSVYDNIPIEDKKLKWIEGTDKRWDGYTYFQREPDQFLEWFAKYMN
;
A
#
# COMPACT_ATOMS: atom_id res chain seq x y z
N MET A 1 -17.68 -8.46 -29.74
CA MET A 1 -17.12 -7.54 -30.77
C MET A 1 -15.84 -6.96 -30.20
N ALA A 2 -14.83 -6.75 -31.01
CA ALA A 2 -13.64 -6.03 -30.55
C ALA A 2 -14.02 -4.58 -30.19
N PRO A 3 -13.42 -3.98 -29.17
CA PRO A 3 -13.71 -2.61 -28.78
C PRO A 3 -13.28 -1.63 -29.87
N THR A 4 -14.01 -0.55 -30.01
CA THR A 4 -13.67 0.55 -30.91
C THR A 4 -12.52 1.40 -30.35
N ASP A 5 -11.82 2.15 -31.19
CA ASP A 5 -10.80 3.11 -30.78
C ASP A 5 -11.32 4.12 -29.73
N ALA A 6 -12.55 4.58 -29.91
CA ALA A 6 -13.19 5.51 -28.99
C ALA A 6 -13.45 4.89 -27.59
N GLU A 7 -13.91 3.64 -27.54
CA GLU A 7 -14.14 2.90 -26.29
C GLU A 7 -12.81 2.66 -25.54
N ILE A 8 -11.76 2.24 -26.25
CA ILE A 8 -10.44 2.03 -25.65
C ILE A 8 -9.92 3.34 -25.04
N LYS A 9 -9.95 4.43 -25.80
CA LYS A 9 -9.48 5.74 -25.33
C LYS A 9 -10.30 6.27 -24.17
N ALA A 10 -11.62 6.02 -24.15
CA ALA A 10 -12.49 6.40 -23.02
C ALA A 10 -12.16 5.62 -21.74
N THR A 11 -11.88 4.32 -21.86
CA THR A 11 -11.48 3.49 -20.71
C THR A 11 -10.10 3.91 -20.19
N ILE A 12 -9.13 4.15 -21.09
CA ILE A 12 -7.82 4.71 -20.69
C ILE A 12 -8.02 6.02 -19.93
N LYS A 13 -8.87 6.91 -20.45
CA LYS A 13 -9.16 8.19 -19.81
C LYS A 13 -9.73 8.00 -18.39
N ALA A 14 -10.68 7.08 -18.21
CA ALA A 14 -11.27 6.82 -16.90
C ALA A 14 -10.22 6.34 -15.90
N VAL A 15 -9.35 5.40 -16.29
CA VAL A 15 -8.23 4.93 -15.46
C VAL A 15 -7.25 6.06 -15.14
N VAL A 16 -6.91 6.89 -16.12
CA VAL A 16 -6.00 8.03 -15.91
C VAL A 16 -6.63 9.11 -15.02
N ASP A 17 -7.94 9.32 -15.13
CA ASP A 17 -8.65 10.28 -14.27
C ASP A 17 -8.63 9.84 -12.80
N ASP A 18 -8.70 8.54 -12.54
CA ASP A 18 -8.63 7.96 -11.20
C ASP A 18 -7.27 8.19 -10.49
N PHE A 19 -6.19 8.44 -11.23
CA PHE A 19 -4.94 8.92 -10.63
C PHE A 19 -5.05 10.33 -10.03
N ARG A 20 -6.12 11.06 -10.29
CA ARG A 20 -6.28 12.46 -9.89
C ARG A 20 -7.46 12.77 -8.99
N GLY A 21 -8.32 11.84 -8.74
CA GLY A 21 -9.49 12.08 -7.91
C GLY A 21 -10.34 10.83 -7.82
N TRP A 22 -10.62 10.43 -6.62
CA TRP A 22 -11.49 9.33 -6.26
C TRP A 22 -12.33 9.75 -5.06
N ASP A 23 -13.43 9.05 -4.86
CA ASP A 23 -14.25 9.23 -3.67
C ASP A 23 -13.53 8.70 -2.45
N LEU A 24 -13.27 9.56 -1.46
CA LEU A 24 -12.58 9.15 -0.24
C LEU A 24 -13.42 8.13 0.52
N ALA A 25 -12.82 6.99 0.83
CA ALA A 25 -13.45 6.01 1.68
C ALA A 25 -13.61 6.57 3.12
N PRO A 26 -14.83 6.48 3.71
CA PRO A 26 -15.03 6.90 5.10
C PRO A 26 -14.33 5.96 6.08
N ILE A 27 -14.03 6.47 7.26
CA ILE A 27 -13.60 5.64 8.38
C ILE A 27 -14.83 4.91 8.92
N MET A 28 -14.96 3.61 8.63
CA MET A 28 -16.12 2.80 9.02
C MET A 28 -15.93 2.11 10.38
N HIS A 29 -14.68 1.81 10.74
CA HIS A 29 -14.33 1.06 11.93
C HIS A 29 -13.25 1.73 12.74
N TYR A 30 -13.27 1.52 14.04
CA TYR A 30 -12.33 2.09 14.99
C TYR A 30 -11.69 1.00 15.87
N PRO A 31 -10.46 1.20 16.38
CA PRO A 31 -9.76 0.19 17.19
C PRO A 31 -10.50 -0.28 18.43
N ASN A 32 -11.33 0.57 19.04
CA ASN A 32 -12.12 0.22 20.22
C ASN A 32 -13.21 -0.83 19.95
N GLU A 33 -13.59 -1.08 18.70
CA GLU A 33 -14.50 -2.16 18.33
C GLU A 33 -13.91 -3.53 18.63
N GLU A 34 -12.58 -3.66 18.56
CA GLU A 34 -11.81 -4.84 18.94
C GLU A 34 -11.20 -4.73 20.35
N GLY A 35 -11.68 -3.78 21.16
CA GLY A 35 -11.20 -3.57 22.54
C GLY A 35 -9.80 -2.97 22.64
N LEU A 36 -9.30 -2.35 21.58
CA LEU A 36 -8.01 -1.69 21.55
C LEU A 36 -8.12 -0.25 22.04
N GLU A 37 -7.27 0.13 22.99
CA GLU A 37 -7.06 1.55 23.32
C GLU A 37 -6.28 2.21 22.17
N PHE A 38 -6.60 3.45 21.81
CA PHE A 38 -5.88 4.20 20.80
C PHE A 38 -5.88 5.70 21.09
N GLN A 39 -4.97 6.40 20.44
CA GLN A 39 -4.86 7.85 20.45
C GLN A 39 -4.98 8.36 19.01
N ASP A 40 -5.84 9.34 18.78
CA ASP A 40 -5.79 10.11 17.55
C ASP A 40 -4.49 10.92 17.52
N ILE A 41 -3.79 10.85 16.41
CA ILE A 41 -2.51 11.50 16.23
C ILE A 41 -2.45 12.29 14.93
N TYR A 42 -1.64 13.32 14.94
CA TYR A 42 -1.38 14.20 13.81
C TYR A 42 0.11 14.43 13.68
N PHE A 43 0.62 14.32 12.47
CA PHE A 43 2.03 14.61 12.18
C PHE A 43 2.22 15.05 10.73
N PRO A 44 3.25 15.86 10.43
CA PRO A 44 3.53 16.24 9.06
C PRO A 44 4.25 15.12 8.30
N SER A 45 3.94 14.98 7.01
CA SER A 45 4.81 14.30 6.05
C SER A 45 6.18 15.00 5.95
N ASP A 46 7.13 14.43 5.23
CA ASP A 46 8.46 15.04 5.03
C ASP A 46 8.41 16.41 4.32
N ASP A 47 7.38 16.65 3.53
CA ASP A 47 7.12 17.91 2.81
C ASP A 47 5.97 18.75 3.42
N GLY A 48 5.53 18.42 4.65
CA GLY A 48 4.64 19.25 5.44
C GLY A 48 3.15 19.02 5.25
N VAL A 49 2.72 18.00 4.50
CA VAL A 49 1.29 17.64 4.41
C VAL A 49 0.85 17.07 5.78
N PRO A 50 -0.23 17.60 6.41
CA PRO A 50 -0.73 17.07 7.66
C PRO A 50 -1.33 15.68 7.45
N LEU A 51 -0.84 14.70 8.21
CA LEU A 51 -1.31 13.32 8.20
C LEU A 51 -2.02 13.02 9.52
N GLU A 52 -3.10 12.27 9.44
CA GLU A 52 -3.90 11.83 10.58
C GLU A 52 -3.83 10.31 10.73
N GLY A 53 -3.83 9.85 11.96
CA GLY A 53 -3.71 8.42 12.24
C GLY A 53 -4.11 8.03 13.65
N TRP A 54 -3.86 6.76 13.95
CA TRP A 54 -4.02 6.16 15.27
C TRP A 54 -2.70 5.61 15.77
N PHE A 55 -2.37 5.93 17.00
CA PHE A 55 -1.37 5.20 17.76
C PHE A 55 -2.10 4.23 18.70
N ILE A 56 -1.86 2.94 18.54
CA ILE A 56 -2.45 1.86 19.34
C ILE A 56 -1.34 1.33 20.24
N PRO A 57 -1.29 1.71 21.53
CA PRO A 57 -0.24 1.31 22.43
C PRO A 57 -0.40 -0.14 22.89
N CYS A 58 0.70 -0.88 22.92
CA CYS A 58 0.81 -2.18 23.56
C CYS A 58 1.69 -2.06 24.80
N LYS A 59 1.10 -2.21 25.99
CA LYS A 59 1.79 -1.98 27.28
C LYS A 59 3.06 -2.85 27.39
N SER A 60 4.13 -2.23 27.86
CA SER A 60 5.45 -2.88 28.08
C SER A 60 6.13 -3.39 26.82
N SER A 61 5.67 -3.05 25.63
CA SER A 61 6.30 -3.40 24.38
C SER A 61 7.27 -2.31 23.90
N ASN A 62 8.44 -2.72 23.42
CA ASN A 62 9.42 -1.86 22.76
C ASN A 62 9.43 -2.07 21.23
N LYS A 63 8.34 -2.59 20.67
CA LYS A 63 8.18 -2.93 19.25
C LYS A 63 7.00 -2.18 18.67
N ILE A 64 7.15 -1.65 17.46
CA ILE A 64 6.07 -0.95 16.76
C ILE A 64 6.00 -1.35 15.29
N ILE A 65 4.78 -1.55 14.79
CA ILE A 65 4.50 -1.74 13.37
C ILE A 65 3.87 -0.47 12.82
N ILE A 66 4.48 0.10 11.78
CA ILE A 66 3.88 1.20 11.00
C ILE A 66 3.11 0.58 9.84
N ALA A 67 1.81 0.81 9.77
CA ALA A 67 0.90 0.28 8.77
C ALA A 67 0.59 1.33 7.71
N ASN A 68 0.99 1.07 6.46
CA ASN A 68 0.69 1.88 5.29
C ASN A 68 -0.39 1.20 4.45
N HIS A 69 -1.47 1.91 4.13
CA HIS A 69 -2.64 1.34 3.46
C HIS A 69 -2.53 1.33 1.93
N PRO A 70 -3.39 0.59 1.20
CA PRO A 70 -3.50 0.62 -0.26
C PRO A 70 -4.08 1.93 -0.80
N HIS A 71 -3.95 2.14 -2.10
CA HIS A 71 -4.69 3.17 -2.82
C HIS A 71 -6.21 2.97 -2.68
N TRP A 72 -7.00 4.04 -2.63
CA TRP A 72 -8.45 4.16 -2.34
C TRP A 72 -8.85 3.86 -0.90
N PHE A 73 -8.05 3.15 -0.15
CA PHE A 73 -8.29 2.78 1.23
C PHE A 73 -7.98 3.95 2.18
N ASN A 74 -8.31 3.74 3.44
CA ASN A 74 -7.79 4.51 4.56
C ASN A 74 -7.20 3.56 5.63
N ARG A 75 -6.79 4.11 6.76
CA ARG A 75 -6.23 3.35 7.88
C ARG A 75 -7.18 2.29 8.46
N ALA A 76 -8.50 2.42 8.27
CA ALA A 76 -9.47 1.43 8.71
C ALA A 76 -9.78 0.36 7.66
N GLY A 77 -9.51 0.63 6.37
CA GLY A 77 -9.86 -0.26 5.27
C GLY A 77 -10.66 0.43 4.16
N ILE A 78 -11.60 -0.30 3.54
CA ILE A 78 -12.50 0.21 2.50
C ILE A 78 -13.86 -0.49 2.54
N PRO A 79 -14.98 0.24 2.45
CA PRO A 79 -16.33 -0.32 2.42
C PRO A 79 -16.74 -0.75 1.00
N SER A 80 -15.99 -1.66 0.36
CA SER A 80 -16.23 -2.09 -1.02
C SER A 80 -17.56 -2.82 -1.24
N HIS A 81 -18.36 -3.05 -0.20
CA HIS A 81 -19.73 -3.54 -0.28
C HIS A 81 -20.78 -2.41 -0.48
N LEU A 82 -20.33 -1.15 -0.40
CA LEU A 82 -21.16 0.04 -0.53
C LEU A 82 -20.82 0.84 -1.79
N GLU A 83 -21.80 1.54 -2.36
CA GLU A 83 -21.57 2.52 -3.43
C GLU A 83 -20.90 3.79 -2.88
N PRO A 84 -20.01 4.42 -3.64
CA PRO A 84 -19.53 4.06 -4.98
C PRO A 84 -18.35 3.05 -4.97
N TRP A 85 -17.83 2.66 -3.80
CA TRP A 85 -16.60 1.87 -3.66
C TRP A 85 -16.70 0.43 -4.17
N ASN A 86 -17.91 -0.13 -4.30
CA ASN A 86 -18.14 -1.44 -4.92
C ASN A 86 -17.85 -1.47 -6.42
N GLN A 87 -17.67 -0.30 -7.05
CA GLN A 87 -17.37 -0.18 -8.47
C GLN A 87 -15.85 -0.11 -8.75
N LEU A 88 -15.02 0.12 -7.72
CA LEU A 88 -13.57 0.29 -7.88
C LEU A 88 -12.88 -0.97 -8.40
N MET A 89 -13.36 -2.14 -7.97
CA MET A 89 -12.76 -3.42 -8.33
C MET A 89 -13.83 -4.49 -8.49
N PRO A 90 -14.39 -4.68 -9.69
CA PRO A 90 -15.42 -5.69 -9.94
C PRO A 90 -15.03 -7.07 -9.41
N GLY A 91 -15.96 -7.74 -8.73
CA GLY A 91 -15.73 -9.04 -8.07
C GLY A 91 -15.10 -8.94 -6.68
N ASN A 92 -14.73 -7.74 -6.23
CA ASN A 92 -14.22 -7.46 -4.88
C ASN A 92 -15.23 -6.59 -4.10
N ASP A 93 -16.46 -7.04 -4.01
CA ASP A 93 -17.62 -6.36 -3.46
C ASP A 93 -17.87 -6.67 -1.97
N PHE A 94 -16.82 -6.98 -1.24
CA PHE A 94 -16.86 -7.20 0.20
C PHE A 94 -15.97 -6.20 0.94
N GLU A 95 -16.31 -5.92 2.18
CA GLU A 95 -15.55 -5.00 3.02
C GLU A 95 -14.15 -5.53 3.31
N VAL A 96 -13.18 -4.63 3.27
CA VAL A 96 -11.86 -4.88 3.86
C VAL A 96 -11.73 -4.00 5.10
N ASN A 97 -11.72 -4.62 6.27
CA ASN A 97 -11.52 -3.99 7.57
C ASN A 97 -10.14 -4.36 8.11
N PHE A 98 -9.30 -3.35 8.42
CA PHE A 98 -7.94 -3.55 8.95
C PHE A 98 -7.87 -3.56 10.49
N ILE A 99 -8.96 -3.30 11.20
CA ILE A 99 -8.93 -3.31 12.68
C ILE A 99 -8.57 -4.69 13.23
N PRO A 100 -9.08 -5.82 12.68
CA PRO A 100 -8.61 -7.14 13.09
C PRO A 100 -7.11 -7.38 12.88
N ASP A 101 -6.48 -6.78 11.82
CA ASP A 101 -5.02 -6.86 11.62
C ASP A 101 -4.28 -6.20 12.81
N TYR A 102 -4.78 -5.04 13.24
CA TYR A 102 -4.17 -4.30 14.35
C TYR A 102 -4.36 -5.04 15.68
N LYS A 103 -5.50 -5.72 15.84
CA LYS A 103 -5.73 -6.59 17.01
C LYS A 103 -4.75 -7.76 17.05
N ILE A 104 -4.55 -8.45 15.94
CA ILE A 104 -3.59 -9.55 15.82
C ILE A 104 -2.16 -9.08 16.14
N LEU A 105 -1.75 -7.93 15.60
CA LEU A 105 -0.43 -7.35 15.89
C LEU A 105 -0.30 -6.94 17.36
N HIS A 106 -1.32 -6.31 17.92
CA HIS A 106 -1.32 -5.89 19.32
C HIS A 106 -1.25 -7.08 20.27
N ASP A 107 -2.03 -8.14 20.03
CA ASP A 107 -2.01 -9.37 20.84
C ASP A 107 -0.67 -10.12 20.74
N ALA A 108 0.04 -9.96 19.61
CA ALA A 108 1.40 -10.46 19.43
C ALA A 108 2.48 -9.56 20.07
N GLY A 109 2.09 -8.49 20.75
CA GLY A 109 3.01 -7.62 21.50
C GLY A 109 3.60 -6.47 20.69
N TYR A 110 2.93 -5.98 19.66
CA TYR A 110 3.35 -4.81 18.89
C TYR A 110 2.46 -3.60 19.17
N ASN A 111 3.07 -2.44 19.40
CA ASN A 111 2.38 -1.17 19.19
C ASN A 111 2.07 -1.02 17.70
N VAL A 112 1.02 -0.28 17.34
CA VAL A 112 0.69 -0.03 15.95
C VAL A 112 0.54 1.46 15.70
N LEU A 113 1.17 1.96 14.64
CA LEU A 113 0.88 3.25 14.03
C LEU A 113 0.15 2.99 12.71
N ALA A 114 -1.14 3.32 12.65
CA ALA A 114 -1.94 3.28 11.44
C ALA A 114 -2.35 4.71 11.07
N TYR A 115 -2.08 5.14 9.86
CA TYR A 115 -2.35 6.51 9.43
C TYR A 115 -2.82 6.55 7.98
N ASP A 116 -3.51 7.62 7.62
CA ASP A 116 -3.92 7.85 6.24
C ASP A 116 -2.78 8.52 5.47
N LEU A 117 -2.46 7.96 4.31
CA LEU A 117 -1.59 8.62 3.33
C LEU A 117 -2.26 9.91 2.83
N ARG A 118 -1.49 10.85 2.30
CA ARG A 118 -2.03 12.08 1.69
C ARG A 118 -3.16 11.77 0.71
N ASN A 119 -4.13 12.64 0.63
CA ASN A 119 -5.33 12.51 -0.23
C ASN A 119 -6.21 11.29 0.08
N HIS A 120 -6.06 10.66 1.25
CA HIS A 120 -6.87 9.54 1.71
C HIS A 120 -7.43 9.81 3.10
N GLY A 121 -8.53 9.17 3.44
CA GLY A 121 -9.16 9.23 4.76
C GLY A 121 -9.35 10.67 5.25
N LEU A 122 -8.75 10.98 6.41
CA LEU A 122 -8.81 12.31 7.03
C LEU A 122 -7.50 13.10 6.93
N SER A 123 -6.49 12.56 6.27
CA SER A 123 -5.23 13.27 6.03
C SER A 123 -5.39 14.41 5.04
N GLY A 124 -4.47 15.37 5.12
CA GLY A 124 -4.46 16.53 4.23
C GLY A 124 -4.21 16.19 2.77
N SER A 125 -4.64 17.09 1.91
CA SER A 125 -4.36 17.01 0.48
C SER A 125 -2.98 17.55 0.17
N GLY A 126 -2.27 16.86 -0.70
CA GLY A 126 -0.95 17.24 -1.20
C GLY A 126 -0.85 17.03 -2.70
N ASN A 127 0.38 16.92 -3.19
CA ASN A 127 0.61 16.42 -4.53
C ASN A 127 -0.12 15.11 -4.70
N GLN A 128 -0.62 14.86 -5.90
CA GLN A 128 -1.56 13.77 -6.14
C GLN A 128 -0.99 12.40 -5.89
N GLY A 129 -1.85 11.53 -5.38
CA GLY A 129 -1.57 10.11 -5.25
C GLY A 129 -1.24 9.49 -6.60
N LEU A 130 -0.04 8.93 -6.73
CA LEU A 130 0.42 8.23 -7.92
C LEU A 130 1.03 6.89 -7.52
N PHE A 131 0.23 6.03 -6.88
CA PHE A 131 0.66 4.67 -6.49
C PHE A 131 1.99 4.64 -5.71
N GLY A 132 2.20 5.58 -4.77
CA GLY A 132 3.40 5.66 -3.96
C GLY A 132 4.43 6.70 -4.43
N PHE A 133 4.23 7.33 -5.59
CA PHE A 133 5.21 8.26 -6.16
C PHE A 133 5.41 9.55 -5.33
N PHE A 134 4.38 10.06 -4.67
CA PHE A 134 4.48 11.20 -3.75
C PHE A 134 4.42 10.76 -2.29
N GLU A 135 3.73 9.67 -2.00
CA GLU A 135 3.44 9.15 -0.67
C GLU A 135 4.69 8.63 0.05
N TRP A 136 5.84 8.50 -0.64
CA TRP A 136 7.10 8.19 0.03
C TRP A 136 7.47 9.22 1.12
N ARG A 137 7.01 10.48 0.95
CA ARG A 137 7.21 11.54 1.95
C ARG A 137 6.36 11.33 3.20
N ASP A 138 5.21 10.67 3.05
CA ASP A 138 4.32 10.32 4.16
C ASP A 138 4.96 9.20 5.00
N VAL A 139 5.54 8.20 4.33
CA VAL A 139 6.33 7.15 4.99
C VAL A 139 7.50 7.74 5.77
N LEU A 140 8.23 8.71 5.21
CA LEU A 140 9.29 9.40 5.96
C LEU A 140 8.75 10.19 7.15
N GLY A 141 7.60 10.84 6.98
CA GLY A 141 6.90 11.56 8.07
C GLY A 141 6.56 10.62 9.22
N SER A 142 6.03 9.43 8.93
CA SER A 142 5.69 8.43 9.95
C SER A 142 6.93 7.92 10.73
N LEU A 143 8.04 7.68 10.03
CA LEU A 143 9.31 7.30 10.66
C LEU A 143 9.87 8.42 11.55
N LYS A 144 9.81 9.68 11.09
CA LYS A 144 10.24 10.84 11.88
C LYS A 144 9.35 11.01 13.12
N TYR A 145 8.05 10.84 12.96
CA TYR A 145 7.08 10.96 14.05
C TYR A 145 7.37 9.97 15.17
N ILE A 146 7.54 8.68 14.85
CA ILE A 146 7.83 7.63 15.84
C ILE A 146 9.17 7.90 16.54
N ARG A 147 10.19 8.35 15.82
CA ARG A 147 11.51 8.66 16.40
C ARG A 147 11.54 9.95 17.20
N GLY A 148 10.57 10.84 16.99
CA GLY A 148 10.45 12.09 17.73
C GLY A 148 9.61 12.02 18.98
N ARG A 149 8.82 10.96 19.18
CA ARG A 149 8.00 10.78 20.40
C ARG A 149 8.81 10.15 21.52
N GLU A 150 8.70 10.71 22.72
CA GLU A 150 9.43 10.21 23.90
C GLU A 150 9.10 8.76 24.26
N ASP A 151 7.86 8.34 24.01
CA ASP A 151 7.37 7.00 24.35
C ASP A 151 7.66 5.94 23.28
N THR A 152 8.09 6.34 22.06
CA THR A 152 8.34 5.41 20.94
C THR A 152 9.72 5.51 20.31
N LYS A 153 10.51 6.54 20.60
CA LYS A 153 11.79 6.84 19.93
C LYS A 153 12.81 5.71 19.93
N ASP A 154 12.77 4.86 20.96
CA ASP A 154 13.70 3.75 21.15
C ASP A 154 13.09 2.39 20.75
N MET A 155 11.88 2.37 20.19
CA MET A 155 11.22 1.14 19.75
C MET A 155 11.85 0.57 18.48
N MET A 156 11.85 -0.75 18.38
CA MET A 156 12.15 -1.45 17.14
C MET A 156 10.98 -1.25 16.15
N ILE A 157 11.30 -0.82 14.94
CA ILE A 157 10.30 -0.50 13.91
C ILE A 157 10.23 -1.62 12.88
N GLY A 158 9.03 -2.18 12.69
CA GLY A 158 8.65 -2.99 11.54
C GLY A 158 7.64 -2.25 10.66
N LEU A 159 7.55 -2.63 9.40
CA LEU A 159 6.63 -2.02 8.43
C LEU A 159 5.62 -3.05 7.91
N PHE A 160 4.35 -2.66 7.85
CA PHE A 160 3.31 -3.40 7.15
C PHE A 160 2.72 -2.50 6.07
N SER A 161 3.28 -2.61 4.86
CA SER A 161 3.07 -1.66 3.76
C SER A 161 2.32 -2.32 2.61
N ARG A 162 1.05 -1.95 2.40
CA ARG A 162 0.14 -2.59 1.44
C ARG A 162 0.02 -1.79 0.14
N CYS A 163 0.19 -2.43 -1.01
CA CYS A 163 -0.03 -1.88 -2.36
C CYS A 163 0.69 -0.53 -2.57
N ALA A 164 -0.05 0.58 -2.70
CA ALA A 164 0.52 1.92 -2.81
C ALA A 164 1.42 2.27 -1.61
N GLY A 165 1.08 1.81 -0.40
CA GLY A 165 1.94 1.92 0.77
C GLY A 165 3.26 1.14 0.62
N ALA A 166 3.25 -0.03 -0.03
CA ALA A 166 4.47 -0.78 -0.35
C ALA A 166 5.32 -0.03 -1.39
N ASN A 167 4.68 0.47 -2.45
CA ASN A 167 5.34 1.28 -3.46
C ASN A 167 5.97 2.53 -2.84
N ALA A 168 5.22 3.24 -1.99
CA ALA A 168 5.69 4.42 -1.27
C ALA A 168 6.90 4.10 -0.38
N THR A 169 6.88 2.95 0.30
CA THR A 169 7.98 2.51 1.15
C THR A 169 9.24 2.21 0.34
N LEU A 170 9.12 1.48 -0.79
CA LEU A 170 10.24 1.21 -1.69
C LEU A 170 10.80 2.51 -2.30
N SER A 171 9.91 3.43 -2.68
CA SER A 171 10.30 4.75 -3.18
C SER A 171 10.99 5.58 -2.10
N ALA A 172 10.53 5.53 -0.84
CA ALA A 172 11.20 6.18 0.29
C ALA A 172 12.62 5.62 0.52
N MET A 173 12.82 4.30 0.42
CA MET A 173 14.14 3.66 0.51
C MET A 173 15.07 4.13 -0.62
N ARG A 174 14.55 4.34 -1.83
CA ARG A 174 15.32 4.89 -2.94
C ARG A 174 15.75 6.34 -2.68
N HIS A 175 14.83 7.19 -2.19
CA HIS A 175 15.07 8.62 -2.03
C HIS A 175 15.85 8.96 -0.75
N ARG A 176 15.68 8.18 0.32
CA ARG A 176 16.24 8.42 1.65
C ARG A 176 16.60 7.10 2.34
N PRO A 177 17.55 6.31 1.81
CA PRO A 177 17.91 5.00 2.37
C PRO A 177 18.34 5.09 3.83
N GLU A 178 18.97 6.21 4.23
CA GLU A 178 19.41 6.47 5.60
C GLU A 178 18.25 6.55 6.61
N ALA A 179 17.05 6.93 6.15
CA ALA A 179 15.87 7.00 7.00
C ALA A 179 15.40 5.62 7.48
N PHE A 180 15.84 4.55 6.83
CA PHE A 180 15.49 3.17 7.21
C PHE A 180 16.51 2.52 8.13
N LYS A 181 17.56 3.24 8.54
CA LYS A 181 18.49 2.74 9.55
C LYS A 181 17.73 2.45 10.86
N GLY A 182 17.82 1.20 11.34
CA GLY A 182 17.10 0.73 12.52
C GLY A 182 15.67 0.23 12.26
N VAL A 183 15.12 0.36 11.05
CA VAL A 183 13.94 -0.40 10.63
C VAL A 183 14.36 -1.86 10.47
N ARG A 184 13.60 -2.76 11.09
CA ARG A 184 13.99 -4.17 11.24
C ARG A 184 13.58 -5.03 10.06
N CYS A 185 12.36 -4.87 9.57
CA CYS A 185 11.82 -5.63 8.45
C CYS A 185 10.57 -4.97 7.88
N MET A 186 10.13 -5.48 6.73
CA MET A 186 8.89 -5.08 6.07
C MET A 186 8.11 -6.31 5.62
N ILE A 187 6.79 -6.25 5.78
CA ILE A 187 5.83 -7.09 5.06
C ILE A 187 5.13 -6.19 4.04
N ALA A 188 5.12 -6.60 2.77
CA ALA A 188 4.64 -5.77 1.67
C ALA A 188 3.68 -6.55 0.75
N PRO A 189 2.37 -6.62 1.11
CA PRO A 189 1.38 -7.24 0.26
C PRO A 189 1.06 -6.40 -0.98
N GLN A 190 0.96 -7.10 -2.10
CA GLN A 190 0.33 -6.66 -3.32
C GLN A 190 0.89 -5.37 -3.94
N PRO A 191 2.24 -5.18 -4.02
CA PRO A 191 2.80 -4.08 -4.80
C PRO A 191 2.34 -4.19 -6.25
N ILE A 192 2.22 -3.04 -6.95
CA ILE A 192 1.68 -3.01 -8.31
C ILE A 192 2.32 -1.89 -9.12
N SER A 193 2.71 -2.21 -10.35
CA SER A 193 3.16 -1.21 -11.35
C SER A 193 1.99 -0.62 -12.11
N ALA A 194 1.95 0.69 -12.30
CA ALA A 194 0.94 1.33 -13.14
C ALA A 194 0.93 0.77 -14.56
N GLY A 195 2.10 0.50 -15.12
CA GLY A 195 2.22 -0.10 -16.45
C GLY A 195 1.63 -1.50 -16.55
N SER A 196 1.84 -2.35 -15.53
CA SER A 196 1.24 -3.69 -15.50
C SER A 196 -0.28 -3.61 -15.38
N SER A 197 -0.80 -2.71 -14.53
CA SER A 197 -2.24 -2.53 -14.36
C SER A 197 -2.93 -2.08 -15.65
N ILE A 198 -2.36 -1.10 -16.34
CA ILE A 198 -2.90 -0.63 -17.63
C ILE A 198 -2.80 -1.73 -18.70
N ALA A 199 -1.70 -2.47 -18.75
CA ALA A 199 -1.53 -3.57 -19.72
C ALA A 199 -2.56 -4.68 -19.51
N VAL A 200 -2.83 -5.08 -18.26
CA VAL A 200 -3.87 -6.06 -17.92
C VAL A 200 -5.27 -5.55 -18.30
N MET A 201 -5.55 -4.28 -18.07
CA MET A 201 -6.82 -3.66 -18.47
C MET A 201 -6.99 -3.70 -20.00
N LEU A 202 -5.98 -3.31 -20.77
CA LEU A 202 -6.01 -3.36 -22.23
C LEU A 202 -6.19 -4.79 -22.77
N ASP A 203 -5.49 -5.76 -22.19
CA ASP A 203 -5.60 -7.19 -22.55
C ASP A 203 -7.02 -7.71 -22.31
N LYS A 204 -7.61 -7.43 -21.16
CA LYS A 204 -8.99 -7.80 -20.84
C LYS A 204 -10.03 -7.20 -21.78
N MET A 205 -9.76 -6.03 -22.31
CA MET A 205 -10.59 -5.39 -23.35
C MET A 205 -10.39 -6.01 -24.73
N GLY A 206 -9.34 -6.79 -24.95
CA GLY A 206 -8.91 -7.22 -26.28
C GLY A 206 -8.32 -6.08 -27.11
N ALA A 207 -7.81 -5.04 -26.45
CA ALA A 207 -7.20 -3.88 -27.09
C ALA A 207 -5.74 -4.17 -27.47
N PRO A 208 -5.26 -3.68 -28.63
CA PRO A 208 -3.85 -3.80 -29.03
C PRO A 208 -2.89 -3.17 -28.01
N ALA A 209 -1.75 -3.82 -27.77
CA ALA A 209 -0.72 -3.31 -26.83
C ALA A 209 -0.17 -1.92 -27.22
N SER A 210 -0.30 -1.51 -28.49
CA SER A 210 0.09 -0.16 -28.97
C SER A 210 -0.64 0.97 -28.25
N TYR A 211 -1.81 0.70 -27.63
CA TYR A 211 -2.52 1.69 -26.83
C TYR A 211 -1.80 2.05 -25.51
N MET A 212 -0.73 1.34 -25.14
CA MET A 212 0.13 1.75 -24.03
C MET A 212 0.76 3.13 -24.25
N GLU A 213 1.10 3.48 -25.51
CA GLU A 213 1.61 4.82 -25.85
C GLU A 213 0.55 5.91 -25.62
N GLU A 214 -0.70 5.61 -25.99
CA GLU A 214 -1.82 6.53 -25.75
C GLU A 214 -2.10 6.67 -24.24
N ALA A 215 -2.03 5.58 -23.47
CA ALA A 215 -2.18 5.62 -22.02
C ALA A 215 -1.08 6.46 -21.36
N ASP A 216 0.18 6.27 -21.77
CA ASP A 216 1.31 7.08 -21.29
C ASP A 216 1.13 8.56 -21.62
N ARG A 217 0.71 8.87 -22.83
CA ARG A 217 0.42 10.24 -23.26
C ARG A 217 -0.69 10.87 -22.41
N GLN A 218 -1.80 10.17 -22.21
CA GLN A 218 -2.91 10.69 -21.37
C GLN A 218 -2.48 10.88 -19.93
N LEU A 219 -1.75 9.92 -19.36
CA LEU A 219 -1.21 10.03 -18.00
C LEU A 219 -0.28 11.24 -17.87
N PHE A 220 0.64 11.40 -18.83
CA PHE A 220 1.55 12.54 -18.85
C PHE A 220 0.81 13.88 -18.92
N MET A 221 -0.18 14.00 -19.79
CA MET A 221 -0.99 15.22 -19.92
C MET A 221 -1.78 15.54 -18.65
N LYS A 222 -2.18 14.52 -17.89
CA LYS A 222 -2.95 14.67 -16.65
C LYS A 222 -2.07 14.97 -15.44
N THR A 223 -0.89 14.34 -15.35
CA THR A 223 -0.07 14.28 -14.13
C THR A 223 1.33 14.85 -14.31
N SER A 224 1.80 15.06 -15.54
CA SER A 224 3.19 15.37 -15.91
C SER A 224 4.18 14.23 -15.63
N PHE A 225 3.71 13.00 -15.43
CA PHE A 225 4.53 11.81 -15.21
C PHE A 225 4.26 10.74 -16.25
N HIS A 226 5.31 10.03 -16.62
CA HIS A 226 5.22 8.85 -17.48
C HIS A 226 4.93 7.57 -16.67
N ILE A 227 4.26 6.60 -17.29
CA ILE A 227 3.98 5.29 -16.69
C ILE A 227 5.26 4.63 -16.15
N SER A 228 6.38 4.77 -16.87
CA SER A 228 7.67 4.19 -16.50
C SER A 228 8.24 4.72 -15.17
N GLN A 229 7.78 5.87 -14.70
CA GLN A 229 8.18 6.46 -13.43
C GLN A 229 7.40 5.85 -12.24
N LEU A 230 6.27 5.20 -12.50
CA LEU A 230 5.39 4.57 -11.50
C LEU A 230 5.68 3.06 -11.44
N SER A 231 6.93 2.71 -11.12
CA SER A 231 7.45 1.35 -11.25
C SER A 231 8.12 0.86 -9.97
N PRO A 232 7.39 0.16 -9.08
CA PRO A 232 7.96 -0.45 -7.89
C PRO A 232 9.14 -1.40 -8.15
N PRO A 233 9.23 -2.16 -9.28
CA PRO A 233 10.44 -2.92 -9.59
C PRO A 233 11.71 -2.07 -9.67
N THR A 234 11.61 -0.83 -10.13
CA THR A 234 12.76 0.09 -10.17
C THR A 234 13.18 0.52 -8.77
N ASP A 235 12.21 0.85 -7.91
CA ASP A 235 12.46 1.28 -6.55
C ASP A 235 12.93 0.12 -5.65
N ALA A 236 12.48 -1.11 -5.91
CA ALA A 236 12.87 -2.31 -5.19
C ALA A 236 14.38 -2.58 -5.19
N LYS A 237 15.12 -2.08 -6.18
CA LYS A 237 16.61 -2.14 -6.23
C LYS A 237 17.28 -1.44 -5.06
N HIS A 238 16.56 -0.59 -4.35
CA HIS A 238 17.02 0.18 -3.20
C HIS A 238 16.49 -0.35 -1.87
N ALA A 239 15.72 -1.47 -1.89
CA ALA A 239 15.23 -2.09 -0.67
C ALA A 239 16.42 -2.51 0.22
N ASN A 240 16.42 -2.03 1.46
CA ASN A 240 17.52 -2.16 2.39
C ASN A 240 17.12 -2.76 3.76
N VAL A 241 15.92 -3.35 3.82
CA VAL A 241 15.42 -4.08 4.99
C VAL A 241 14.88 -5.46 4.59
N PRO A 242 14.97 -6.48 5.45
CA PRO A 242 14.35 -7.78 5.21
C PRO A 242 12.90 -7.64 4.77
N THR A 243 12.54 -8.21 3.62
CA THR A 243 11.25 -7.94 2.96
C THR A 243 10.48 -9.21 2.63
N PHE A 244 9.24 -9.30 3.11
CA PHE A 244 8.31 -10.38 2.79
C PHE A 244 7.17 -9.85 1.91
N LEU A 245 7.20 -10.20 0.63
CA LEU A 245 6.12 -9.94 -0.32
C LEU A 245 5.08 -11.06 -0.28
N TYR A 246 3.80 -10.73 -0.41
CA TYR A 246 2.77 -11.71 -0.75
C TYR A 246 1.74 -11.11 -1.72
N GLN A 247 1.17 -11.98 -2.56
CA GLN A 247 0.36 -11.55 -3.70
C GLN A 247 -0.65 -12.62 -4.08
N VAL A 248 -1.87 -12.22 -4.41
CA VAL A 248 -2.82 -13.07 -5.13
C VAL A 248 -2.22 -13.39 -6.50
N ARG A 249 -2.09 -14.69 -6.84
CA ARG A 249 -1.44 -15.09 -8.11
C ARG A 249 -2.24 -14.63 -9.32
N ASP A 250 -3.55 -14.82 -9.27
CA ASP A 250 -4.47 -14.49 -10.35
C ASP A 250 -5.11 -13.10 -10.15
N ASP A 251 -4.33 -12.16 -9.62
CA ASP A 251 -4.74 -10.77 -9.35
C ASP A 251 -5.27 -10.10 -10.63
N PRO A 252 -6.48 -9.52 -10.59
CA PRO A 252 -7.08 -8.90 -11.78
C PRO A 252 -6.42 -7.59 -12.23
N CYS A 253 -5.49 -7.02 -11.43
CA CYS A 253 -4.86 -5.72 -11.70
C CYS A 253 -3.41 -5.80 -12.14
N THR A 254 -2.74 -6.94 -11.95
CA THR A 254 -1.33 -7.08 -12.27
C THR A 254 -1.03 -8.50 -12.75
N THR A 255 0.22 -8.77 -13.08
CA THR A 255 0.66 -10.08 -13.50
C THR A 255 1.65 -10.67 -12.51
N PRO A 256 1.75 -12.02 -12.39
CA PRO A 256 2.81 -12.66 -11.61
C PRO A 256 4.22 -12.18 -12.01
N LYS A 257 4.43 -11.87 -13.28
CA LYS A 257 5.71 -11.36 -13.79
C LYS A 257 6.08 -9.99 -13.20
N ASP A 258 5.10 -9.10 -13.03
CA ASP A 258 5.31 -7.78 -12.44
C ASP A 258 5.79 -7.92 -10.99
N VAL A 259 5.04 -8.68 -10.18
CA VAL A 259 5.36 -8.90 -8.77
C VAL A 259 6.67 -9.67 -8.58
N GLN A 260 6.91 -10.70 -9.43
CA GLN A 260 8.18 -11.41 -9.44
C GLN A 260 9.35 -10.46 -9.72
N SER A 261 9.16 -9.48 -10.63
CA SER A 261 10.21 -8.50 -10.92
C SER A 261 10.49 -7.55 -9.74
N VAL A 262 9.48 -7.22 -8.92
CA VAL A 262 9.71 -6.51 -7.64
C VAL A 262 10.58 -7.36 -6.73
N TYR A 263 10.22 -8.63 -6.54
CA TYR A 263 10.96 -9.56 -5.68
C TYR A 263 12.41 -9.77 -6.16
N ASP A 264 12.60 -10.01 -7.44
CA ASP A 264 13.93 -10.28 -8.02
C ASP A 264 14.87 -9.09 -7.86
N ASN A 265 14.33 -7.86 -7.97
CA ASN A 265 15.10 -6.63 -7.85
C ASN A 265 15.47 -6.25 -6.40
N ILE A 266 14.85 -6.84 -5.37
CA ILE A 266 15.28 -6.64 -3.98
C ILE A 266 16.70 -7.23 -3.82
N PRO A 267 17.72 -6.40 -3.46
CA PRO A 267 19.13 -6.84 -3.52
C PRO A 267 19.58 -7.65 -2.30
N ILE A 268 18.79 -7.67 -1.24
CA ILE A 268 19.13 -8.37 0.02
C ILE A 268 18.71 -9.84 -0.04
N GLU A 269 19.44 -10.71 0.66
CA GLU A 269 19.18 -12.15 0.72
C GLU A 269 17.94 -12.46 1.56
N ASP A 270 17.75 -11.76 2.67
CA ASP A 270 16.60 -11.89 3.56
C ASP A 270 15.33 -11.35 2.90
N LYS A 271 14.80 -12.09 1.93
CA LYS A 271 13.55 -11.80 1.23
C LYS A 271 12.72 -13.05 1.02
N LYS A 272 11.39 -12.88 1.01
CA LYS A 272 10.43 -13.96 0.80
C LYS A 272 9.31 -13.48 -0.13
N LEU A 273 8.82 -14.38 -0.98
CA LEU A 273 7.61 -14.17 -1.79
C LEU A 273 6.63 -15.33 -1.56
N LYS A 274 5.40 -14.99 -1.20
CA LYS A 274 4.30 -15.94 -1.05
C LYS A 274 3.21 -15.63 -2.06
N TRP A 275 2.83 -16.64 -2.84
CA TRP A 275 1.66 -16.58 -3.69
C TRP A 275 0.44 -17.09 -2.95
N ILE A 276 -0.67 -16.36 -3.06
CA ILE A 276 -2.00 -16.77 -2.61
C ILE A 276 -2.69 -17.38 -3.83
N GLU A 277 -3.03 -18.65 -3.71
CA GLU A 277 -3.63 -19.44 -4.78
C GLU A 277 -5.13 -19.63 -4.54
N GLY A 278 -5.88 -19.95 -5.59
CA GLY A 278 -7.30 -20.34 -5.50
C GLY A 278 -8.27 -19.18 -5.39
N THR A 279 -7.82 -17.97 -5.65
CA THR A 279 -8.67 -16.78 -5.76
C THR A 279 -8.14 -15.83 -6.83
N ASP A 280 -9.04 -15.13 -7.50
CA ASP A 280 -8.77 -14.03 -8.41
C ASP A 280 -9.17 -12.66 -7.80
N LYS A 281 -9.57 -12.64 -6.53
CA LYS A 281 -9.98 -11.44 -5.82
C LYS A 281 -8.78 -10.76 -5.17
N ARG A 282 -8.48 -9.54 -5.62
CA ARG A 282 -7.38 -8.75 -5.05
C ARG A 282 -7.56 -8.48 -3.55
N TRP A 283 -8.81 -8.24 -3.09
CA TRP A 283 -9.10 -7.98 -1.67
C TRP A 283 -8.81 -9.17 -0.76
N ASP A 284 -8.85 -10.40 -1.27
CA ASP A 284 -8.41 -11.58 -0.52
C ASP A 284 -6.95 -11.48 -0.06
N GLY A 285 -6.11 -10.80 -0.82
CA GLY A 285 -4.73 -10.52 -0.43
C GLY A 285 -4.64 -9.53 0.74
N TYR A 286 -5.56 -8.58 0.85
CA TYR A 286 -5.54 -7.64 1.99
C TYR A 286 -6.11 -8.23 3.27
N THR A 287 -7.02 -9.21 3.17
CA THR A 287 -7.55 -9.95 4.33
C THR A 287 -6.77 -11.24 4.65
N TYR A 288 -5.75 -11.57 3.85
CA TYR A 288 -4.99 -12.81 4.01
C TYR A 288 -4.24 -12.89 5.34
N PHE A 289 -3.71 -11.76 5.82
CA PHE A 289 -3.05 -11.70 7.12
C PHE A 289 -3.97 -12.13 8.27
N GLN A 290 -5.26 -11.77 8.23
CA GLN A 290 -6.23 -12.16 9.26
C GLN A 290 -6.52 -13.67 9.27
N ARG A 291 -6.44 -14.32 8.10
CA ARG A 291 -6.73 -15.76 7.96
C ARG A 291 -5.51 -16.63 8.26
N GLU A 292 -4.33 -16.14 7.99
CA GLU A 292 -3.06 -16.89 8.06
C GLU A 292 -1.96 -16.02 8.70
N PRO A 293 -2.14 -15.56 9.98
CA PRO A 293 -1.23 -14.60 10.58
C PRO A 293 0.15 -15.16 10.93
N ASP A 294 0.24 -16.45 11.25
CA ASP A 294 1.41 -17.07 11.89
C ASP A 294 2.71 -16.79 11.14
N GLN A 295 2.74 -17.04 9.83
CA GLN A 295 3.95 -16.83 9.02
C GLN A 295 4.44 -15.38 8.97
N PHE A 296 3.53 -14.43 9.13
CA PHE A 296 3.84 -13.01 9.15
C PHE A 296 4.31 -12.56 10.54
N LEU A 297 3.67 -13.08 11.58
CA LEU A 297 4.10 -12.86 12.97
C LEU A 297 5.50 -13.47 13.20
N GLU A 298 5.76 -14.67 12.68
CA GLU A 298 7.09 -15.28 12.68
C GLU A 298 8.14 -14.40 11.97
N TRP A 299 7.76 -13.77 10.84
CA TRP A 299 8.65 -12.84 10.14
C TRP A 299 8.98 -11.63 11.01
N PHE A 300 7.98 -10.97 11.59
CA PHE A 300 8.23 -9.87 12.51
C PHE A 300 9.05 -10.31 13.72
N ALA A 301 8.73 -11.44 14.34
CA ALA A 301 9.45 -11.96 15.48
C ALA A 301 10.93 -12.28 15.15
N LYS A 302 11.22 -12.81 13.97
CA LYS A 302 12.60 -13.10 13.51
C LYS A 302 13.50 -11.86 13.55
N TYR A 303 12.98 -10.68 13.21
CA TYR A 303 13.78 -9.46 13.06
C TYR A 303 13.60 -8.44 14.19
N MET A 304 12.57 -8.60 14.99
CA MET A 304 12.20 -7.65 16.04
C MET A 304 12.30 -8.25 17.47
N ASN A 305 13.13 -9.25 17.66
CA ASN A 305 13.45 -9.82 18.98
C ASN A 305 14.72 -9.20 19.55
#